data_a4cafdebbd850e4f4ee0d9751001005d
#
_entry.id   a4cafdebbd850e4f4ee0d9751001005d
#
_cell.length_a   1.000
_cell.length_b   1.000
_cell.length_c   1.000
_cell.angle_alpha   90.00
_cell.angle_beta   90.00
_cell.angle_gamma   90.00
#
_symmetry.space_group_name_H-M   'P 1'
#
loop_
_entity.id
_entity.type
_entity.pdbx_description
1 polymer ?
#
loop_
_entity_poly.entity_id
_entity_poly.type
_entity_poly.pdbx_seq_one_letter_code
_entity_poly.pdbx_strand_id
1 'polypeptide(L)'
;MKRLWVILFVLPLFAQDINISLGMLDDKTGFSLIGYTRNIKQTEMDEFFIGGGTMLMAFTGSAGWKHYYKKSKLSFYSVLSGQGVMHLGFSGFMPTASFSLEYNLTRKTQIKMGLWGMVLLGGTSSESGSDAGILPFASFNFRF
;
A
#
# COMPACT_ATOMS: atom_id res chain seq x y z
N MET A 1 15.73 27.03 -0.69
CA MET A 1 15.38 25.97 -1.68
C MET A 1 16.47 24.94 -1.95
N LYS A 2 17.76 25.27 -1.91
CA LYS A 2 18.84 24.29 -2.14
C LYS A 2 18.92 23.14 -1.10
N ARG A 3 18.39 23.34 0.11
CA ARG A 3 18.41 22.30 1.18
C ARG A 3 17.32 21.23 1.04
N LEU A 4 16.22 21.53 0.34
CA LEU A 4 15.13 20.57 0.13
C LEU A 4 15.53 19.43 -0.81
N TRP A 5 16.35 19.72 -1.82
CA TRP A 5 16.87 18.73 -2.77
C TRP A 5 17.85 17.75 -2.12
N VAL A 6 18.61 18.21 -1.14
CA VAL A 6 19.53 17.34 -0.39
C VAL A 6 18.75 16.33 0.45
N ILE A 7 17.63 16.74 1.05
CA ILE A 7 16.76 15.85 1.84
C ILE A 7 16.10 14.81 0.93
N LEU A 8 15.66 15.18 -0.28
CA LEU A 8 15.08 14.26 -1.27
C LEU A 8 16.10 13.25 -1.82
N PHE A 9 17.37 13.62 -1.91
CA PHE A 9 18.43 12.72 -2.37
C PHE A 9 19.07 11.87 -1.27
N VAL A 10 19.05 12.34 -0.02
CA VAL A 10 19.62 11.62 1.12
C VAL A 10 18.63 10.60 1.69
N LEU A 11 17.32 10.84 1.57
CA LEU A 11 16.29 9.87 1.99
C LEU A 11 16.42 8.48 1.34
N PRO A 12 16.78 8.32 0.06
CA PRO A 12 17.01 7.00 -0.54
C PRO A 12 18.23 6.26 0.00
N LEU A 13 19.24 6.97 0.49
CA LEU A 13 20.48 6.35 1.00
C LEU A 13 20.32 5.65 2.34
N PHE A 14 19.27 5.99 3.11
CA PHE A 14 18.90 5.32 4.35
C PHE A 14 17.73 4.35 4.22
N ALA A 15 17.28 4.11 3.00
CA ALA A 15 16.09 3.33 2.71
C ALA A 15 16.47 1.91 2.28
N GLN A 16 16.92 1.13 3.19
CA GLN A 16 16.72 -0.32 3.16
C GLN A 16 15.21 -0.51 3.34
N ASP A 17 14.56 -1.36 2.52
CA ASP A 17 13.13 -1.70 2.60
C ASP A 17 12.12 -0.75 1.93
N ILE A 18 12.50 -0.17 0.81
CA ILE A 18 11.57 0.52 -0.11
C ILE A 18 10.92 -0.50 -1.04
N ASN A 19 9.62 -0.37 -1.21
CA ASN A 19 8.86 -1.14 -2.18
C ASN A 19 8.12 -0.19 -3.12
N ILE A 20 8.19 -0.48 -4.42
CA ILE A 20 7.39 0.19 -5.46
C ILE A 20 6.42 -0.84 -6.01
N SER A 21 5.13 -0.54 -5.96
CA SER A 21 4.07 -1.38 -6.53
C SER A 21 3.54 -0.78 -7.82
N LEU A 22 3.25 -1.65 -8.79
CA LEU A 22 2.61 -1.32 -10.05
C LEU A 22 1.36 -2.18 -10.21
N GLY A 23 0.22 -1.53 -10.44
CA GLY A 23 -1.06 -2.21 -10.62
C GLY A 23 -2.20 -1.22 -10.43
N MET A 24 -3.43 -1.62 -10.71
CA MET A 24 -4.60 -0.75 -10.47
C MET A 24 -5.04 -0.73 -9.01
N LEU A 25 -4.64 -1.73 -8.26
CA LEU A 25 -4.96 -1.90 -6.85
C LEU A 25 -3.82 -2.67 -6.17
N ASP A 26 -3.36 -2.17 -5.06
CA ASP A 26 -2.37 -2.82 -4.21
C ASP A 26 -2.83 -2.86 -2.75
N ASP A 27 -2.51 -3.91 -2.03
CA ASP A 27 -2.95 -4.12 -0.66
C ASP A 27 -2.41 -3.11 0.35
N LYS A 28 -1.25 -2.53 0.08
CA LYS A 28 -0.60 -1.53 0.94
C LYS A 28 -0.96 -0.08 0.56
N THR A 29 -1.15 0.20 -0.72
CA THR A 29 -1.35 1.57 -1.22
C THR A 29 -2.76 1.82 -1.78
N GLY A 30 -3.61 0.78 -1.82
CA GLY A 30 -4.98 0.89 -2.26
C GLY A 30 -5.11 1.13 -3.77
N PHE A 31 -6.02 1.99 -4.15
CA PHE A 31 -6.20 2.39 -5.54
C PHE A 31 -5.03 3.26 -6.00
N SER A 32 -4.04 2.63 -6.60
CA SER A 32 -2.86 3.34 -7.11
C SER A 32 -2.24 2.58 -8.28
N LEU A 33 -1.99 3.28 -9.38
CA LEU A 33 -1.23 2.74 -10.50
C LEU A 33 0.24 2.56 -10.14
N ILE A 34 0.76 3.52 -9.40
CA ILE A 34 2.13 3.49 -8.87
C ILE A 34 2.04 3.74 -7.36
N GLY A 35 2.47 2.78 -6.58
CA GLY A 35 2.55 2.85 -5.14
C GLY A 35 3.99 2.83 -4.63
N TYR A 36 4.23 3.56 -3.57
CA TYR A 36 5.49 3.58 -2.83
C TYR A 36 5.22 3.24 -1.38
N THR A 37 5.94 2.27 -0.85
CA THR A 37 5.86 1.94 0.58
C THR A 37 7.26 1.79 1.18
N ARG A 38 7.37 2.17 2.44
CA ARG A 38 8.56 1.99 3.25
C ARG A 38 8.21 1.23 4.52
N ASN A 39 8.96 0.18 4.82
CA ASN A 39 8.84 -0.51 6.09
C ASN A 39 9.51 0.33 7.19
N ILE A 40 8.76 0.65 8.24
CA ILE A 40 9.27 1.38 9.42
C ILE A 40 9.90 0.40 10.40
N LYS A 41 9.27 -0.75 10.54
CA LYS A 41 9.71 -1.83 11.43
C LYS A 41 9.42 -3.16 10.75
N GLN A 42 10.38 -4.06 10.80
CA GLN A 42 10.26 -5.40 10.24
C GLN A 42 10.76 -6.42 11.24
N THR A 43 10.00 -7.48 11.42
CA THR A 43 10.38 -8.71 12.13
C THR A 43 10.37 -9.88 11.16
N GLU A 44 10.56 -11.10 11.63
CA GLU A 44 10.51 -12.27 10.74
C GLU A 44 9.16 -12.44 10.04
N MET A 45 8.06 -12.17 10.74
CA MET A 45 6.70 -12.38 10.24
C MET A 45 5.87 -11.12 10.08
N ASP A 46 6.34 -9.98 10.61
CA ASP A 46 5.57 -8.74 10.63
C ASP A 46 6.32 -7.59 9.98
N GLU A 47 5.61 -6.80 9.19
CA GLU A 47 6.09 -5.56 8.59
C GLU A 47 5.12 -4.42 8.93
N PHE A 48 5.63 -3.37 9.57
CA PHE A 48 4.90 -2.11 9.74
C PHE A 48 5.37 -1.14 8.67
N PHE A 49 4.44 -0.56 7.95
CA PHE A 49 4.75 0.27 6.79
C PHE A 49 3.98 1.58 6.78
N ILE A 50 4.55 2.54 6.09
CA ILE A 50 3.87 3.72 5.58
C ILE A 50 4.03 3.76 4.07
N GLY A 51 3.09 4.37 3.39
CA GLY A 51 3.16 4.44 1.94
C GLY A 51 2.26 5.51 1.35
N GLY A 52 2.30 5.58 0.06
CA GLY A 52 1.45 6.42 -0.74
C GLY A 52 1.39 5.91 -2.17
N GLY A 53 0.38 6.32 -2.86
CA GLY A 53 0.19 5.96 -4.26
C GLY A 53 -0.48 7.05 -5.04
N THR A 54 -0.45 6.92 -6.34
CA THR A 54 -1.14 7.82 -7.25
C THR A 54 -1.87 7.06 -8.33
N MET A 55 -3.06 7.52 -8.67
CA MET A 55 -3.89 7.04 -9.75
C MET A 55 -4.44 8.24 -10.50
N LEU A 56 -3.76 8.65 -11.60
CA LEU A 56 -4.10 9.86 -12.38
C LEU A 56 -4.12 11.12 -11.50
N MET A 57 -5.32 11.54 -11.09
CA MET A 57 -5.53 12.76 -10.28
C MET A 57 -5.85 12.46 -8.81
N ALA A 58 -5.80 11.18 -8.40
CA ALA A 58 -6.01 10.76 -7.02
C ALA A 58 -4.68 10.42 -6.35
N PHE A 59 -4.54 10.82 -5.08
CA PHE A 59 -3.40 10.48 -4.24
C PHE A 59 -3.88 9.71 -3.03
N THR A 60 -3.15 8.67 -2.66
CA THR A 60 -3.42 7.90 -1.46
C THR A 60 -2.23 7.97 -0.52
N GLY A 61 -2.51 8.09 0.77
CA GLY A 61 -1.52 7.89 1.83
C GLY A 61 -1.95 6.71 2.69
N SER A 62 -1.05 5.85 3.08
CA SER A 62 -1.38 4.65 3.84
C SER A 62 -0.40 4.39 4.98
N ALA A 63 -0.90 3.77 6.03
CA ALA A 63 -0.10 3.20 7.10
C ALA A 63 -0.73 1.89 7.55
N GLY A 64 0.07 0.88 7.84
CA GLY A 64 -0.49 -0.41 8.20
C GLY A 64 0.52 -1.43 8.69
N TRP A 65 -0.02 -2.62 8.85
CA TRP A 65 0.67 -3.79 9.33
C TRP A 65 0.41 -4.96 8.38
N LYS A 66 1.48 -5.64 7.96
CA LYS A 66 1.47 -6.86 7.15
C LYS A 66 1.97 -8.00 8.01
N HIS A 67 1.21 -9.08 8.08
CA HIS A 67 1.57 -10.29 8.80
C HIS A 67 1.69 -11.47 7.84
N TYR A 68 2.83 -12.15 7.89
CA TYR A 68 3.07 -13.38 7.12
C TYR A 68 2.68 -14.61 7.94
N TYR A 69 1.81 -15.44 7.41
CA TYR A 69 1.51 -16.77 7.97
C TYR A 69 2.54 -17.80 7.53
N LYS A 70 3.08 -17.62 6.32
CA LYS A 70 4.14 -18.43 5.75
C LYS A 70 5.02 -17.54 4.87
N LYS A 71 6.31 -17.57 5.13
CA LYS A 71 7.30 -16.81 4.36
C LYS A 71 8.21 -17.77 3.60
N SER A 72 8.05 -17.83 2.28
CA SER A 72 8.79 -18.69 1.37
C SER A 72 8.79 -18.08 -0.03
N LYS A 73 9.15 -18.86 -1.06
CA LYS A 73 9.02 -18.42 -2.45
C LYS A 73 7.58 -18.04 -2.80
N LEU A 74 6.61 -18.79 -2.25
CA LEU A 74 5.19 -18.44 -2.25
C LEU A 74 4.79 -18.13 -0.80
N SER A 75 4.59 -16.89 -0.48
CA SER A 75 4.26 -16.42 0.85
C SER A 75 2.76 -16.15 0.97
N PHE A 76 2.23 -16.44 2.14
CA PHE A 76 0.84 -16.20 2.50
C PHE A 76 0.81 -15.14 3.59
N TYR A 77 -0.03 -14.11 3.42
CA TYR A 77 -0.05 -12.98 4.36
C TYR A 77 -1.39 -12.24 4.37
N SER A 78 -1.57 -11.44 5.39
CA SER A 78 -2.65 -10.45 5.49
C SER A 78 -2.08 -9.04 5.71
N VAL A 79 -2.83 -8.04 5.31
CA VAL A 79 -2.52 -6.63 5.57
C VAL A 79 -3.72 -5.97 6.22
N LEU A 80 -3.46 -5.23 7.29
CA LEU A 80 -4.42 -4.29 7.88
C LEU A 80 -3.85 -2.89 7.72
N SER A 81 -4.61 -1.98 7.12
CA SER A 81 -4.14 -0.61 6.93
C SER A 81 -5.26 0.42 7.02
N GLY A 82 -4.85 1.65 7.33
CA GLY A 82 -5.66 2.84 7.15
C GLY A 82 -5.15 3.61 5.94
N GLN A 83 -6.05 4.00 5.06
CA GLN A 83 -5.72 4.71 3.83
C GLN A 83 -6.51 6.02 3.75
N GLY A 84 -5.79 7.12 3.54
CA GLY A 84 -6.36 8.40 3.18
C GLY A 84 -6.37 8.55 1.67
N VAL A 85 -7.48 8.96 1.10
CA VAL A 85 -7.63 9.23 -0.33
C VAL A 85 -7.92 10.70 -0.52
N MET A 86 -7.18 11.34 -1.42
CA MET A 86 -7.38 12.73 -1.84
C MET A 86 -7.54 12.78 -3.35
N HIS A 87 -8.66 13.33 -3.79
CA HIS A 87 -8.98 13.61 -5.19
C HIS A 87 -9.56 15.03 -5.28
N LEU A 88 -9.55 15.64 -6.45
CA LEU A 88 -10.16 16.97 -6.67
C LEU A 88 -11.63 16.96 -6.21
N GLY A 89 -11.89 17.60 -5.05
CA GLY A 89 -13.23 17.70 -4.47
C GLY A 89 -13.69 16.55 -3.56
N PHE A 90 -12.84 15.55 -3.34
CA PHE A 90 -13.14 14.44 -2.42
C PHE A 90 -11.94 14.14 -1.54
N SER A 91 -12.18 13.97 -0.25
CA SER A 91 -11.23 13.40 0.69
C SER A 91 -11.93 12.40 1.59
N GLY A 92 -11.31 11.25 1.81
CA GLY A 92 -11.90 10.20 2.62
C GLY A 92 -10.85 9.35 3.31
N PHE A 93 -11.28 8.60 4.30
CA PHE A 93 -10.47 7.62 5.01
C PHE A 93 -11.06 6.23 4.82
N MET A 94 -10.20 5.26 4.54
CA MET A 94 -10.58 3.86 4.32
C MET A 94 -9.77 2.94 5.23
N PRO A 95 -10.35 2.35 6.25
CA PRO A 95 -9.82 1.13 6.84
C PRO A 95 -9.88 0.00 5.81
N THR A 96 -8.78 -0.74 5.69
CA THR A 96 -8.66 -1.84 4.72
C THR A 96 -8.08 -3.08 5.36
N ALA A 97 -8.49 -4.23 4.86
CA ALA A 97 -7.94 -5.52 5.21
C ALA A 97 -7.75 -6.35 3.94
N SER A 98 -6.66 -7.06 3.82
CA SER A 98 -6.45 -7.97 2.70
C SER A 98 -5.93 -9.33 3.16
N PHE A 99 -6.19 -10.31 2.31
CA PHE A 99 -5.68 -11.68 2.45
C PHE A 99 -5.08 -12.09 1.10
N SER A 100 -3.78 -12.41 1.09
CA SER A 100 -3.05 -12.37 -0.15
C SER A 100 -1.92 -13.38 -0.22
N LEU A 101 -1.56 -13.70 -1.46
CA LEU A 101 -0.40 -14.48 -1.84
C LEU A 101 0.65 -13.58 -2.47
N GLU A 102 1.90 -13.83 -2.17
CA GLU A 102 3.05 -13.16 -2.73
C GLU A 102 4.00 -14.20 -3.30
N TYR A 103 4.26 -14.12 -4.60
CA TYR A 103 5.22 -14.99 -5.28
C TYR A 103 6.50 -14.21 -5.60
N ASN A 104 7.61 -14.66 -5.06
CA ASN A 104 8.91 -14.05 -5.30
C ASN A 104 9.48 -14.57 -6.63
N LEU A 105 9.41 -13.74 -7.70
CA LEU A 105 10.04 -14.03 -8.99
C LEU A 105 11.56 -13.96 -8.88
N THR A 106 12.04 -12.91 -8.25
CA THR A 106 13.45 -12.69 -7.93
C THR A 106 13.57 -12.18 -6.49
N ARG A 107 14.79 -11.91 -6.03
CA ARG A 107 15.01 -11.28 -4.70
C ARG A 107 14.39 -9.88 -4.61
N LYS A 108 14.20 -9.21 -5.76
CA LYS A 108 13.73 -7.82 -5.83
C LYS A 108 12.35 -7.65 -6.47
N THR A 109 11.83 -8.69 -7.12
CA THR A 109 10.56 -8.61 -7.86
C THR A 109 9.58 -9.65 -7.34
N GLN A 110 8.38 -9.22 -7.06
CA GLN A 110 7.30 -10.02 -6.52
C GLN A 110 6.01 -9.79 -7.30
N ILE A 111 5.19 -10.83 -7.41
CA ILE A 111 3.81 -10.73 -7.84
C ILE A 111 2.94 -10.96 -6.60
N LYS A 112 1.98 -10.09 -6.38
CA LYS A 112 0.99 -10.21 -5.32
C LYS A 112 -0.38 -10.39 -5.94
N MET A 113 -1.19 -11.23 -5.33
CA MET A 113 -2.60 -11.38 -5.68
C MET A 113 -3.41 -11.76 -4.45
N GLY A 114 -4.65 -11.32 -4.40
CA GLY A 114 -5.49 -11.62 -3.25
C GLY A 114 -6.84 -10.94 -3.29
N LEU A 115 -7.48 -10.93 -2.13
CA LEU A 115 -8.71 -10.21 -1.86
C LEU A 115 -8.41 -9.02 -0.97
N TRP A 116 -8.90 -7.87 -1.36
CA TRP A 116 -8.77 -6.61 -0.64
C TRP A 116 -10.15 -6.09 -0.27
N GLY A 117 -10.38 -5.92 1.02
CA GLY A 117 -11.61 -5.38 1.58
C GLY A 117 -11.40 -3.95 2.08
N MET A 118 -12.38 -3.10 1.89
CA MET A 118 -12.38 -1.72 2.33
C MET A 118 -13.72 -1.31 2.93
N VAL A 119 -13.66 -0.32 3.80
CA VAL A 119 -14.82 0.43 4.27
C VAL A 119 -14.53 1.91 4.04
N LEU A 120 -15.31 2.57 3.19
CA LEU A 120 -15.16 4.01 2.95
C LEU A 120 -15.87 4.79 4.06
N LEU A 121 -15.12 5.59 4.79
CA LEU A 121 -15.62 6.50 5.83
C LEU A 121 -15.43 7.94 5.37
N GLY A 122 -16.52 8.67 5.24
CA GLY A 122 -16.50 10.07 4.82
C GLY A 122 -16.74 10.23 3.31
N GLY A 123 -17.44 11.27 2.98
CA GLY A 123 -17.80 11.76 1.66
C GLY A 123 -18.69 12.98 1.84
N THR A 124 -18.60 13.93 0.94
CA THR A 124 -19.40 15.16 0.96
C THR A 124 -20.87 14.98 0.51
N SER A 125 -21.31 13.75 0.31
CA SER A 125 -22.71 13.44 0.01
C SER A 125 -23.47 13.13 1.28
N SER A 126 -24.59 13.76 1.44
CA SER A 126 -25.50 13.77 2.61
C SER A 126 -26.20 12.43 2.93
N GLU A 127 -25.68 11.32 2.45
CA GLU A 127 -26.12 9.99 2.88
C GLU A 127 -25.01 9.36 3.72
N SER A 128 -25.27 9.23 5.01
CA SER A 128 -24.44 8.54 5.98
C SER A 128 -24.47 7.02 5.75
N GLY A 129 -23.93 6.56 4.62
CA GLY A 129 -23.74 5.17 4.30
C GLY A 129 -22.25 4.84 4.32
N SER A 130 -21.85 3.85 5.08
CA SER A 130 -20.52 3.25 4.93
C SER A 130 -20.57 2.28 3.76
N ASP A 131 -19.90 2.61 2.67
CA ASP A 131 -19.75 1.67 1.56
C ASP A 131 -18.62 0.70 1.87
N ALA A 132 -18.97 -0.57 1.98
CA ALA A 132 -18.02 -1.66 2.14
C ALA A 132 -17.91 -2.45 0.83
N GLY A 133 -16.71 -2.82 0.47
CA GLY A 133 -16.46 -3.60 -0.75
C GLY A 133 -15.32 -4.60 -0.57
N ILE A 134 -15.38 -5.69 -1.34
CA ILE A 134 -14.29 -6.66 -1.46
C ILE A 134 -13.95 -6.77 -2.94
N LEU A 135 -12.68 -6.59 -3.28
CA LEU A 135 -12.17 -6.62 -4.64
C LEU A 135 -10.99 -7.59 -4.75
N PRO A 136 -10.93 -8.40 -5.82
CA PRO A 136 -9.70 -9.10 -6.14
C PRO A 136 -8.66 -8.12 -6.66
N PHE A 137 -7.40 -8.36 -6.36
CA PHE A 137 -6.31 -7.55 -6.87
C PHE A 137 -5.12 -8.41 -7.32
N ALA A 138 -4.34 -7.85 -8.23
CA ALA A 138 -3.03 -8.32 -8.60
C ALA A 138 -2.11 -7.13 -8.83
N SER A 139 -0.90 -7.20 -8.29
CA SER A 139 0.09 -6.14 -8.44
C SER A 139 1.50 -6.70 -8.56
N PHE A 140 2.36 -5.94 -9.24
CA PHE A 140 3.81 -6.17 -9.25
C PHE A 140 4.45 -5.31 -8.18
N ASN A 141 5.39 -5.87 -7.45
CA ASN A 141 6.11 -5.18 -6.41
C ASN A 141 7.62 -5.31 -6.63
N PHE A 142 8.30 -4.18 -6.59
CA PHE A 142 9.75 -4.08 -6.69
C PHE A 142 10.31 -3.65 -5.33
N ARG A 143 11.25 -4.42 -4.81
CA ARG A 143 11.89 -4.19 -3.52
C ARG A 143 13.32 -3.68 -3.74
N PHE A 144 13.66 -2.62 -3.05
CA PHE A 144 14.99 -2.00 -3.09
C PHE A 144 15.66 -2.00 -1.72
#